data_f13e031ea11fc7f626d294f500edbca4
#
_entry.id   f13e031ea11fc7f626d294f500edbca4
#
_cell.length_a   1.000
_cell.length_b   1.000
_cell.length_c   1.000
_cell.angle_alpha   90.00
_cell.angle_beta   90.00
_cell.angle_gamma   90.00
#
_symmetry.space_group_name_H-M   'P 1'
#
loop_
_entity.id
_entity.type
_entity.pdbx_description
1 polymer ?
#
loop_
_entity_poly.entity_id
_entity_poly.type
_entity_poly.pdbx_seq_one_letter_code
_entity_poly.pdbx_strand_id
1 'polypeptide(L)'
;MSDPLHTVTAVDHNAMTATHLVKMKGTNLGGPMSEPVQTITAGGGHFGVVTTVVAKAERDADLKHWPEIRDLLNTYCGYRLGPEDAILFEIGGTAYFMADIGLRMLTPRELYMANGFPQDYKIERDYTGREYPKTKQVARCGNAVPPPFATALVRANLPEWCGVEINTMEELEKAVAV
;
A
#
# COMPACT_ATOMS: atom_id res chain seq x y z
N MET A 1 8.80 12.12 4.81
CA MET A 1 8.36 12.55 6.16
C MET A 1 8.27 14.07 6.13
N SER A 2 7.07 14.62 6.09
CA SER A 2 6.84 16.07 5.98
C SER A 2 6.43 16.71 7.31
N ASP A 3 6.04 15.91 8.29
CA ASP A 3 5.63 16.43 9.60
C ASP A 3 6.80 16.40 10.60
N PRO A 4 6.94 17.45 11.45
CA PRO A 4 7.94 17.48 12.49
C PRO A 4 7.73 16.30 13.47
N LEU A 5 8.82 15.72 13.94
CA LEU A 5 8.77 14.78 15.05
C LEU A 5 8.20 15.47 16.30
N HIS A 6 7.39 14.74 17.05
CA HIS A 6 6.97 15.20 18.38
C HIS A 6 8.18 15.47 19.30
N THR A 7 7.94 16.19 20.37
CA THR A 7 8.98 16.56 21.34
C THR A 7 9.83 15.34 21.73
N VAL A 8 11.13 15.45 21.50
CA VAL A 8 12.09 14.43 21.93
C VAL A 8 12.26 14.57 23.45
N THR A 9 11.86 13.56 24.20
CA THR A 9 12.05 13.47 25.66
C THR A 9 13.36 12.75 25.99
N ALA A 10 13.78 12.80 27.24
CA ALA A 10 15.01 12.12 27.70
C ALA A 10 14.98 10.59 27.50
N VAL A 11 13.78 10.02 27.37
CA VAL A 11 13.55 8.64 26.93
C VAL A 11 12.99 8.68 25.53
N ASP A 12 13.74 8.18 24.55
CA ASP A 12 13.35 8.17 23.15
C ASP A 12 12.30 7.08 22.90
N HIS A 13 11.05 7.48 22.72
CA HIS A 13 9.94 6.58 22.38
C HIS A 13 9.66 6.51 20.87
N ASN A 14 10.52 7.13 20.04
CA ASN A 14 10.36 7.10 18.61
C ASN A 14 10.89 5.78 18.03
N ALA A 15 10.05 5.08 17.27
CA ALA A 15 10.45 3.91 16.51
C ALA A 15 10.47 4.24 15.02
N MET A 16 11.42 3.68 14.28
CA MET A 16 11.38 3.72 12.82
C MET A 16 10.52 2.58 12.29
N THR A 17 9.72 2.89 11.28
CA THR A 17 8.95 1.87 10.57
C THR A 17 9.38 1.80 9.11
N ALA A 18 9.62 0.59 8.62
CA ALA A 18 9.79 0.30 7.21
C ALA A 18 8.55 -0.40 6.68
N THR A 19 8.01 0.07 5.57
CA THR A 19 6.84 -0.53 4.93
C THR A 19 7.14 -0.92 3.50
N HIS A 20 6.62 -2.06 3.06
CA HIS A 20 6.67 -2.48 1.67
C HIS A 20 5.42 -3.26 1.29
N LEU A 21 5.14 -3.31 -0.02
CA LEU A 21 4.03 -4.07 -0.57
C LEU A 21 4.46 -5.51 -0.82
N VAL A 22 3.59 -6.45 -0.46
CA VAL A 22 3.73 -7.85 -0.85
C VAL A 22 2.57 -8.24 -1.76
N LYS A 23 2.87 -9.07 -2.75
CA LYS A 23 1.85 -9.69 -3.61
C LYS A 23 1.88 -11.19 -3.40
N MET A 24 0.88 -11.70 -2.69
CA MET A 24 0.78 -13.12 -2.34
C MET A 24 0.14 -13.93 -3.47
N LYS A 25 0.78 -13.95 -4.65
CA LYS A 25 0.33 -14.75 -5.79
C LYS A 25 1.52 -15.34 -6.55
N GLY A 26 1.59 -16.66 -6.58
CA GLY A 26 2.70 -17.38 -7.20
C GLY A 26 4.02 -17.16 -6.45
N THR A 27 5.08 -16.94 -7.20
CA THR A 27 6.43 -16.68 -6.69
C THR A 27 6.73 -15.19 -6.47
N ASN A 28 5.71 -14.34 -6.51
CA ASN A 28 5.92 -12.89 -6.40
C ASN A 28 6.19 -12.49 -4.96
N LEU A 29 7.28 -11.76 -4.74
CA LEU A 29 7.72 -11.31 -3.41
C LEU A 29 7.27 -9.88 -3.07
N GLY A 30 6.58 -9.19 -4.00
CA GLY A 30 6.21 -7.79 -3.82
C GLY A 30 7.27 -6.82 -4.32
N GLY A 31 7.22 -5.59 -3.84
CA GLY A 31 8.14 -4.51 -4.23
C GLY A 31 8.10 -3.32 -3.27
N PRO A 32 9.02 -2.36 -3.45
CA PRO A 32 9.07 -1.16 -2.61
C PRO A 32 7.82 -0.30 -2.82
N MET A 33 7.44 0.47 -1.79
CA MET A 33 6.30 1.40 -1.82
C MET A 33 6.45 2.54 -2.83
N SER A 34 7.67 2.78 -3.31
CA SER A 34 7.98 3.80 -4.32
C SER A 34 7.68 3.36 -5.76
N GLU A 35 7.43 2.08 -5.98
CA GLU A 35 7.10 1.55 -7.29
C GLU A 35 5.59 1.44 -7.49
N PRO A 36 5.11 1.53 -8.75
CA PRO A 36 3.70 1.31 -9.05
C PRO A 36 3.23 -0.08 -8.61
N VAL A 37 2.00 -0.15 -8.11
CA VAL A 37 1.38 -1.44 -7.75
C VAL A 37 1.26 -2.32 -8.99
N GLN A 38 1.68 -3.55 -8.86
CA GLN A 38 1.52 -4.54 -9.92
C GLN A 38 0.04 -4.79 -10.22
N THR A 39 -0.27 -5.38 -11.37
CA THR A 39 -1.64 -5.65 -11.83
C THR A 39 -2.55 -6.22 -10.74
N ILE A 40 -3.63 -5.49 -10.43
CA ILE A 40 -4.70 -5.94 -9.55
C ILE A 40 -5.61 -6.87 -10.35
N THR A 41 -5.81 -8.09 -9.85
CA THR A 41 -6.65 -9.09 -10.52
C THR A 41 -8.02 -9.19 -9.87
N ALA A 42 -9.05 -9.55 -10.64
CA ALA A 42 -10.42 -9.74 -10.15
C ALA A 42 -10.57 -10.91 -9.15
N GLY A 43 -9.62 -11.82 -9.11
CA GLY A 43 -9.69 -13.06 -8.33
C GLY A 43 -9.42 -12.92 -6.83
N GLY A 44 -9.24 -11.73 -6.31
CA GLY A 44 -9.11 -11.50 -4.86
C GLY A 44 -7.95 -10.60 -4.45
N GLY A 45 -7.97 -10.22 -3.18
CA GLY A 45 -6.94 -9.37 -2.57
C GLY A 45 -5.65 -10.15 -2.32
N HIS A 46 -4.72 -10.05 -3.26
CA HIS A 46 -3.39 -10.67 -3.13
C HIS A 46 -2.33 -9.68 -2.65
N PHE A 47 -2.73 -8.45 -2.35
CA PHE A 47 -1.81 -7.40 -1.91
C PHE A 47 -1.91 -7.17 -0.41
N GLY A 48 -0.76 -7.17 0.25
CA GLY A 48 -0.61 -6.83 1.64
C GLY A 48 0.44 -5.75 1.84
N VAL A 49 0.38 -5.11 2.99
CA VAL A 49 1.41 -4.21 3.50
C VAL A 49 2.11 -4.92 4.64
N VAL A 50 3.42 -5.07 4.52
CA VAL A 50 4.28 -5.48 5.62
C VAL A 50 4.83 -4.22 6.26
N THR A 51 4.69 -4.13 7.57
CA THR A 51 5.26 -3.05 8.38
C THR A 51 6.24 -3.68 9.36
N THR A 52 7.50 -3.28 9.26
CA THR A 52 8.54 -3.67 10.20
C THR A 52 8.83 -2.50 11.11
N VAL A 53 8.72 -2.71 12.40
CA VAL A 53 9.12 -1.73 13.42
C VAL A 53 10.54 -2.04 13.84
N VAL A 54 11.40 -1.04 13.77
CA VAL A 54 12.80 -1.15 14.20
C VAL A 54 13.06 -0.23 15.38
N ALA A 55 13.70 -0.76 16.40
CA ALA A 55 14.09 -0.02 17.60
C ALA A 55 15.61 -0.07 17.78
N LYS A 56 16.14 0.91 18.52
CA LYS A 56 17.58 0.94 18.85
C LYS A 56 17.93 -0.27 19.72
N ALA A 57 19.07 -0.89 19.42
CA ALA A 57 19.61 -1.98 20.20
C ALA A 57 20.25 -1.45 21.50
N GLU A 58 19.41 -1.14 22.48
CA GLU A 58 19.82 -0.69 23.82
C GLU A 58 19.66 -1.80 24.84
N ARG A 59 20.27 -1.62 26.03
CA ARG A 59 20.28 -2.66 27.08
C ARG A 59 18.87 -3.04 27.56
N ASP A 60 17.93 -2.09 27.52
CA ASP A 60 16.54 -2.27 27.98
C ASP A 60 15.55 -2.39 26.79
N ALA A 61 16.04 -2.86 25.65
CA ALA A 61 15.21 -3.03 24.44
C ALA A 61 14.04 -4.00 24.70
N ASP A 62 12.83 -3.59 24.34
CA ASP A 62 11.64 -4.43 24.45
C ASP A 62 11.64 -5.52 23.37
N LEU A 63 12.02 -6.73 23.76
CA LEU A 63 12.06 -7.92 22.90
C LEU A 63 10.77 -8.77 23.01
N LYS A 64 9.68 -8.20 23.50
CA LYS A 64 8.44 -8.94 23.78
C LYS A 64 7.92 -9.75 22.56
N HIS A 65 7.99 -9.17 21.37
CA HIS A 65 7.52 -9.82 20.13
C HIS A 65 8.62 -10.61 19.41
N TRP A 66 9.87 -10.55 19.89
CA TRP A 66 10.98 -11.22 19.22
C TRP A 66 10.83 -12.75 19.09
N PRO A 67 10.34 -13.50 20.09
CA PRO A 67 10.14 -14.93 19.93
C PRO A 67 9.19 -15.29 18.77
N GLU A 68 8.11 -14.55 18.61
CA GLU A 68 7.12 -14.75 17.54
C GLU A 68 7.70 -14.39 16.16
N ILE A 69 8.46 -13.29 16.08
CA ILE A 69 9.16 -12.87 14.87
C ILE A 69 10.19 -13.92 14.47
N ARG A 70 11.01 -14.40 15.39
CA ARG A 70 12.01 -15.44 15.17
C ARG A 70 11.38 -16.72 14.63
N ASP A 71 10.28 -17.17 15.24
CA ASP A 71 9.58 -18.38 14.81
C ASP A 71 8.97 -18.21 13.41
N LEU A 72 8.45 -17.03 13.08
CA LEU A 72 8.00 -16.68 11.72
C LEU A 72 9.16 -16.74 10.73
N LEU A 73 10.28 -16.11 11.03
CA LEU A 73 11.46 -16.08 10.16
C LEU A 73 12.05 -17.48 9.96
N ASN A 74 12.13 -18.30 11.00
CA ASN A 74 12.61 -19.67 10.91
C ASN A 74 11.67 -20.55 10.07
N THR A 75 10.35 -20.37 10.23
CA THR A 75 9.35 -21.22 9.56
C THR A 75 9.21 -20.89 8.08
N TYR A 76 9.16 -19.59 7.74
CA TYR A 76 8.76 -19.14 6.41
C TYR A 76 9.86 -18.48 5.59
N CYS A 77 10.92 -17.98 6.23
CA CYS A 77 11.97 -17.23 5.56
C CYS A 77 13.30 -17.98 5.47
N GLY A 78 13.36 -19.23 5.97
CA GLY A 78 14.55 -20.09 5.88
C GLY A 78 15.67 -19.71 6.84
N TYR A 79 15.40 -18.88 7.84
CA TYR A 79 16.37 -18.58 8.91
C TYR A 79 16.53 -19.78 9.87
N ARG A 80 17.59 -19.76 10.66
CA ARG A 80 17.87 -20.76 11.71
C ARG A 80 18.35 -20.05 12.98
N LEU A 81 17.50 -19.14 13.47
CA LEU A 81 17.78 -18.31 14.65
C LEU A 81 17.51 -19.11 15.94
N GLY A 82 18.48 -19.12 16.83
CA GLY A 82 18.34 -19.68 18.18
C GLY A 82 17.60 -18.72 19.12
N PRO A 83 17.36 -19.16 20.38
CA PRO A 83 16.63 -18.35 21.35
C PRO A 83 17.28 -17.00 21.67
N GLU A 84 18.60 -16.95 21.66
CA GLU A 84 19.41 -15.77 22.00
C GLU A 84 19.83 -14.94 20.76
N ASP A 85 19.51 -15.42 19.55
CA ASP A 85 19.87 -14.71 18.34
C ASP A 85 18.90 -13.56 18.08
N ALA A 86 19.43 -12.45 17.57
CA ALA A 86 18.65 -11.30 17.12
C ALA A 86 19.16 -10.85 15.74
N ILE A 87 18.27 -10.32 14.92
CA ILE A 87 18.67 -9.68 13.67
C ILE A 87 18.98 -8.22 13.98
N LEU A 88 20.27 -7.90 13.89
CA LEU A 88 20.78 -6.55 14.08
C LEU A 88 21.16 -5.95 12.74
N PHE A 89 20.93 -4.67 12.58
CA PHE A 89 21.37 -3.87 11.43
C PHE A 89 21.80 -2.48 11.88
N GLU A 90 22.70 -1.91 11.14
CA GLU A 90 23.28 -0.59 11.42
C GLU A 90 22.67 0.46 10.51
N ILE A 91 22.19 1.56 11.09
CA ILE A 91 21.70 2.72 10.36
C ILE A 91 22.39 3.96 10.91
N GLY A 92 23.19 4.61 10.08
CA GLY A 92 23.92 5.83 10.48
C GLY A 92 24.86 5.64 11.68
N GLY A 93 25.50 4.48 11.81
CA GLY A 93 26.40 4.15 12.93
C GLY A 93 25.71 3.75 14.23
N THR A 94 24.39 3.58 14.21
CA THR A 94 23.60 3.12 15.36
C THR A 94 23.03 1.73 15.07
N ALA A 95 23.16 0.82 16.04
CA ALA A 95 22.62 -0.53 15.94
C ALA A 95 21.11 -0.52 16.25
N TYR A 96 20.37 -1.24 15.43
CA TYR A 96 18.93 -1.45 15.56
C TYR A 96 18.61 -2.93 15.49
N PHE A 97 17.46 -3.31 16.04
CA PHE A 97 16.89 -4.64 15.89
C PHE A 97 15.45 -4.57 15.40
N MET A 98 14.95 -5.69 14.91
CA MET A 98 13.54 -5.82 14.50
C MET A 98 12.69 -6.03 15.73
N ALA A 99 11.92 -5.02 16.13
CA ALA A 99 11.09 -5.02 17.33
C ALA A 99 9.71 -5.62 17.08
N ASP A 100 9.16 -5.41 15.88
CA ASP A 100 7.86 -5.97 15.47
C ASP A 100 7.75 -6.10 13.96
N ILE A 101 6.89 -7.02 13.51
CA ILE A 101 6.54 -7.19 12.10
C ILE A 101 5.05 -7.45 11.96
N GLY A 102 4.38 -6.59 11.22
CA GLY A 102 2.96 -6.69 10.95
C GLY A 102 2.69 -6.93 9.46
N LEU A 103 1.69 -7.76 9.18
CA LEU A 103 1.17 -7.96 7.84
C LEU A 103 -0.34 -7.72 7.85
N ARG A 104 -0.82 -6.87 6.95
CA ARG A 104 -2.24 -6.72 6.69
C ARG A 104 -2.53 -6.70 5.19
N MET A 105 -3.70 -7.16 4.82
CA MET A 105 -4.16 -7.01 3.44
C MET A 105 -4.54 -5.56 3.14
N LEU A 106 -4.35 -5.14 1.88
CA LEU A 106 -4.89 -3.87 1.41
C LEU A 106 -6.43 -3.90 1.41
N THR A 107 -7.01 -2.81 1.87
CA THR A 107 -8.46 -2.60 1.79
C THR A 107 -8.90 -2.36 0.35
N PRO A 108 -10.18 -2.60 0.00
CA PRO A 108 -10.70 -2.24 -1.33
C PRO A 108 -10.44 -0.77 -1.69
N ARG A 109 -10.58 0.16 -0.73
CA ARG A 109 -10.32 1.59 -0.94
C ARG A 109 -8.87 1.86 -1.34
N GLU A 110 -7.91 1.27 -0.62
CA GLU A 110 -6.49 1.40 -0.95
C GLU A 110 -6.17 0.83 -2.33
N LEU A 111 -6.78 -0.28 -2.73
CA LEU A 111 -6.61 -0.86 -4.07
C LEU A 111 -7.15 0.07 -5.17
N TYR A 112 -8.31 0.70 -4.98
CA TYR A 112 -8.85 1.67 -5.91
C TYR A 112 -7.97 2.92 -6.02
N MET A 113 -7.49 3.45 -4.90
CA MET A 113 -6.57 4.58 -4.88
C MET A 113 -5.24 4.24 -5.58
N ALA A 114 -4.67 3.06 -5.31
CA ALA A 114 -3.48 2.58 -5.99
C ALA A 114 -3.67 2.40 -7.50
N ASN A 115 -4.91 2.14 -7.93
CA ASN A 115 -5.30 2.06 -9.35
C ASN A 115 -5.65 3.44 -9.96
N GLY A 116 -5.46 4.54 -9.20
CA GLY A 116 -5.65 5.91 -9.66
C GLY A 116 -7.08 6.45 -9.59
N PHE A 117 -7.99 5.76 -8.89
CA PHE A 117 -9.33 6.30 -8.65
C PHE A 117 -9.30 7.37 -7.55
N PRO A 118 -10.17 8.41 -7.65
CA PRO A 118 -10.30 9.41 -6.62
C PRO A 118 -10.73 8.82 -5.26
N GLN A 119 -10.35 9.49 -4.17
CA GLN A 119 -10.64 9.02 -2.81
C GLN A 119 -12.15 8.94 -2.52
N ASP A 120 -12.95 9.79 -3.14
CA ASP A 120 -14.41 9.88 -2.97
C ASP A 120 -15.19 8.98 -3.95
N TYR A 121 -14.50 8.21 -4.80
CA TYR A 121 -15.15 7.29 -5.73
C TYR A 121 -16.00 6.25 -5.01
N LYS A 122 -17.27 6.11 -5.40
CA LYS A 122 -18.25 5.22 -4.74
C LYS A 122 -17.98 3.75 -5.07
N ILE A 123 -17.46 2.99 -4.09
CA ILE A 123 -17.14 1.57 -4.25
C ILE A 123 -18.02 0.65 -3.41
N GLU A 124 -18.62 1.19 -2.34
CA GLU A 124 -19.30 0.42 -1.31
C GLU A 124 -20.71 -0.04 -1.71
N ARG A 125 -21.38 0.70 -2.61
CA ARG A 125 -22.78 0.45 -2.97
C ARG A 125 -23.07 0.69 -4.45
N ASP A 126 -24.16 0.12 -4.94
CA ASP A 126 -24.66 0.38 -6.29
C ASP A 126 -25.58 1.62 -6.33
N TYR A 127 -26.10 1.91 -7.53
CA TYR A 127 -27.01 3.05 -7.76
C TYR A 127 -28.35 2.94 -7.01
N THR A 128 -28.73 1.72 -6.57
CA THR A 128 -29.94 1.48 -5.77
C THR A 128 -29.67 1.62 -4.26
N GLY A 129 -28.41 1.82 -3.85
CA GLY A 129 -27.99 1.90 -2.45
C GLY A 129 -27.65 0.55 -1.83
N ARG A 130 -27.71 -0.56 -2.57
CA ARG A 130 -27.36 -1.89 -2.08
C ARG A 130 -25.85 -1.98 -1.87
N GLU A 131 -25.44 -2.44 -0.69
CA GLU A 131 -24.04 -2.59 -0.35
C GLU A 131 -23.36 -3.78 -1.06
N TYR A 132 -22.12 -3.57 -1.48
CA TYR A 132 -21.25 -4.61 -2.01
C TYR A 132 -20.35 -5.19 -0.94
N PRO A 133 -20.26 -6.53 -0.81
CA PRO A 133 -19.24 -7.18 0.01
C PRO A 133 -17.82 -6.76 -0.45
N LYS A 134 -16.85 -6.75 0.48
CA LYS A 134 -15.45 -6.39 0.19
C LYS A 134 -14.87 -7.18 -0.99
N THR A 135 -15.16 -8.48 -1.07
CA THR A 135 -14.73 -9.35 -2.19
C THR A 135 -15.25 -8.85 -3.54
N LYS A 136 -16.48 -8.39 -3.60
CA LYS A 136 -17.09 -7.83 -4.81
C LYS A 136 -16.44 -6.49 -5.19
N GLN A 137 -16.15 -5.65 -4.19
CA GLN A 137 -15.43 -4.39 -4.41
C GLN A 137 -14.04 -4.64 -5.01
N VAL A 138 -13.27 -5.59 -4.45
CA VAL A 138 -11.95 -5.97 -4.99
C VAL A 138 -12.04 -6.52 -6.40
N ALA A 139 -13.00 -7.41 -6.68
CA ALA A 139 -13.20 -7.97 -8.01
C ALA A 139 -13.51 -6.89 -9.05
N ARG A 140 -14.31 -5.88 -8.70
CA ARG A 140 -14.61 -4.75 -9.58
C ARG A 140 -13.40 -3.86 -9.82
N CYS A 141 -12.57 -3.65 -8.79
CA CYS A 141 -11.30 -2.93 -8.95
C CYS A 141 -10.39 -3.61 -9.98
N GLY A 142 -10.23 -4.94 -9.87
CA GLY A 142 -9.39 -5.70 -10.79
C GLY A 142 -9.92 -5.76 -12.24
N ASN A 143 -11.22 -5.52 -12.44
CA ASN A 143 -11.84 -5.43 -13.78
C ASN A 143 -11.93 -4.00 -14.31
N ALA A 144 -11.58 -3.01 -13.51
CA ALA A 144 -11.68 -1.61 -13.89
C ALA A 144 -10.46 -1.18 -14.71
N VAL A 145 -10.69 -0.30 -15.66
CA VAL A 145 -9.60 0.42 -16.34
C VAL A 145 -9.14 1.58 -15.45
N PRO A 146 -7.84 1.69 -15.15
CA PRO A 146 -7.32 2.80 -14.36
C PRO A 146 -7.62 4.14 -15.02
N PRO A 147 -8.20 5.13 -14.30
CA PRO A 147 -8.51 6.45 -14.87
C PRO A 147 -7.31 7.14 -15.53
N PRO A 148 -6.08 7.10 -14.97
CA PRO A 148 -4.92 7.68 -15.64
C PRO A 148 -4.60 7.04 -17.00
N PHE A 149 -4.82 5.71 -17.12
CA PHE A 149 -4.61 5.00 -18.37
C PHE A 149 -5.65 5.39 -19.42
N ALA A 150 -6.94 5.47 -19.03
CA ALA A 150 -8.00 5.95 -19.91
C ALA A 150 -7.73 7.37 -20.40
N THR A 151 -7.29 8.26 -19.49
CA THR A 151 -6.89 9.63 -19.84
C THR A 151 -5.74 9.67 -20.85
N ALA A 152 -4.71 8.84 -20.65
CA ALA A 152 -3.58 8.75 -21.57
C ALA A 152 -4.01 8.27 -22.96
N LEU A 153 -4.91 7.28 -23.04
CA LEU A 153 -5.45 6.81 -24.32
C LEU A 153 -6.25 7.89 -25.05
N VAL A 154 -7.10 8.62 -24.34
CA VAL A 154 -7.87 9.72 -24.94
C VAL A 154 -6.93 10.81 -25.49
N ARG A 155 -5.94 11.22 -24.69
CA ARG A 155 -4.95 12.22 -25.12
C ARG A 155 -4.14 11.79 -26.35
N ALA A 156 -3.83 10.50 -26.45
CA ALA A 156 -3.07 9.96 -27.58
C ALA A 156 -3.89 9.84 -28.86
N ASN A 157 -5.20 9.54 -28.75
CA ASN A 157 -6.04 9.26 -29.91
C ASN A 157 -6.95 10.43 -30.32
N LEU A 158 -7.26 11.34 -29.40
CA LEU A 158 -8.15 12.49 -29.60
C LEU A 158 -7.50 13.74 -28.97
N PRO A 159 -6.30 14.14 -29.41
CA PRO A 159 -5.58 15.26 -28.81
C PRO A 159 -6.31 16.59 -28.93
N GLU A 160 -7.10 16.77 -30.02
CA GLU A 160 -7.93 17.96 -30.28
C GLU A 160 -9.03 18.16 -29.21
N TRP A 161 -9.45 17.10 -28.53
CA TRP A 161 -10.50 17.18 -27.52
C TRP A 161 -9.92 17.41 -26.09
N CYS A 162 -8.61 17.29 -25.93
CA CYS A 162 -7.95 17.40 -24.61
C CYS A 162 -7.62 18.84 -24.21
N GLY A 163 -7.81 19.82 -25.12
CA GLY A 163 -7.59 21.25 -24.84
C GLY A 163 -8.86 22.01 -24.42
N VAL A 164 -10.02 21.34 -24.41
CA VAL A 164 -11.29 21.96 -24.04
C VAL A 164 -11.66 21.59 -22.62
N GLU A 165 -11.65 22.56 -21.71
CA GLU A 165 -12.28 22.39 -20.39
C GLU A 165 -13.80 22.52 -20.56
N ILE A 166 -14.51 21.39 -20.43
CA ILE A 166 -15.98 21.36 -20.48
C ILE A 166 -16.46 21.36 -19.04
N ASN A 167 -17.01 22.50 -18.60
CA ASN A 167 -17.47 22.70 -17.22
C ASN A 167 -19.01 22.69 -17.10
N THR A 168 -19.73 22.79 -18.24
CA THR A 168 -21.19 22.83 -18.26
C THR A 168 -21.77 21.90 -19.35
N MET A 169 -23.03 21.50 -19.19
CA MET A 169 -23.72 20.67 -20.18
C MET A 169 -23.86 21.39 -21.50
N GLU A 170 -24.03 22.72 -21.52
CA GLU A 170 -24.11 23.53 -22.71
C GLU A 170 -22.79 23.54 -23.51
N GLU A 171 -21.64 23.56 -22.81
CA GLU A 171 -20.32 23.44 -23.42
C GLU A 171 -20.11 22.04 -24.02
N LEU A 172 -20.59 21.00 -23.32
CA LEU A 172 -20.56 19.63 -23.81
C LEU A 172 -21.39 19.47 -25.09
N GLU A 173 -22.61 19.99 -25.11
CA GLU A 173 -23.49 19.96 -26.29
C GLU A 173 -22.87 20.69 -27.51
N LYS A 174 -22.23 21.82 -27.27
CA LYS A 174 -21.49 22.55 -28.32
C LYS A 174 -20.28 21.77 -28.84
N ALA A 175 -19.55 21.07 -27.96
CA ALA A 175 -18.38 20.28 -28.34
C ALA A 175 -18.74 19.01 -29.13
N VAL A 176 -19.91 18.42 -28.87
CA VAL A 176 -20.41 17.21 -29.55
C VAL A 176 -21.17 17.53 -30.85
N ALA A 177 -21.60 18.77 -31.07
CA ALA A 177 -22.36 19.20 -32.23
C ALA A 177 -21.49 19.51 -33.48
N VAL A 178 -20.20 19.18 -33.48
CA VAL A 178 -19.26 19.24 -34.59
C VAL A 178 -19.11 17.84 -35.18
#